data_7aa0d8d51a5258817889342fa6cc7a75
#
_entry.id   7aa0d8d51a5258817889342fa6cc7a75
#
_cell.length_a   1.000
_cell.length_b   1.000
_cell.length_c   1.000
_cell.angle_alpha   90.00
_cell.angle_beta   90.00
_cell.angle_gamma   90.00
#
_symmetry.space_group_name_H-M   'P 1'
#
loop_
_entity.id
_entity.type
_entity.pdbx_description
1 polymer ?
#
loop_
_entity_poly.entity_id
_entity_poly.type
_entity_poly.pdbx_seq_one_letter_code
_entity_poly.pdbx_strand_id
1 'polypeptide(L)'
;GTVSTEGGRIFVSRERIGAAIDGDVVVVKMVRGGGRHISVPEGSVMSVVERRRSGVSGVLRRAGEGWMLDPVDPALPRGIRVRTERLEGLREGKVVWGILDPPGNRLSVHLSGALGDSLTPSVYVDAICRDHGFSDTFPPDVLVEASRAALNLPSAAGRRDFRGLPV
;
A
#
# COMPACT_ATOMS: atom_id res chain seq x y z
N GLY A 1 0.55 -7.95 -15.71
CA GLY A 1 1.23 -6.67 -15.44
C GLY A 1 2.10 -6.24 -16.60
N THR A 2 2.69 -5.07 -16.45
CA THR A 2 3.63 -4.52 -17.44
C THR A 2 4.86 -4.00 -16.73
N VAL A 3 6.03 -4.34 -17.25
CA VAL A 3 7.32 -3.84 -16.77
C VAL A 3 7.86 -2.85 -17.80
N SER A 4 8.18 -1.63 -17.34
CA SER A 4 8.81 -0.59 -18.16
C SER A 4 10.32 -0.76 -18.13
N THR A 5 10.97 -0.68 -19.29
CA THR A 5 12.43 -0.73 -19.45
C THR A 5 12.88 0.39 -20.39
N GLU A 6 14.17 0.65 -20.49
CA GLU A 6 14.72 1.60 -21.48
C GLU A 6 14.36 1.23 -22.92
N GLY A 7 14.22 -0.07 -23.21
CA GLY A 7 13.87 -0.60 -24.54
C GLY A 7 12.37 -0.71 -24.80
N GLY A 8 11.50 -0.24 -23.90
CA GLY A 8 10.05 -0.31 -24.06
C GLY A 8 9.34 -1.08 -22.94
N ARG A 9 8.16 -1.63 -23.25
CA ARG A 9 7.33 -2.34 -22.28
C ARG A 9 7.39 -3.84 -22.52
N ILE A 10 7.43 -4.59 -21.42
CA ILE A 10 7.38 -6.06 -21.42
C ILE A 10 6.11 -6.47 -20.69
N PHE A 11 5.29 -7.29 -21.34
CA PHE A 11 4.11 -7.88 -20.69
C PHE A 11 4.53 -9.05 -19.79
N VAL A 12 3.96 -9.11 -18.59
CA VAL A 12 4.15 -10.22 -17.65
C VAL A 12 2.78 -10.75 -17.24
N SER A 13 2.50 -12.00 -17.52
CA SER A 13 1.26 -12.65 -17.11
C SER A 13 1.20 -12.83 -15.59
N ARG A 14 -0.01 -13.00 -15.06
CA ARG A 14 -0.23 -13.13 -13.59
C ARG A 14 0.55 -14.31 -12.99
N GLU A 15 0.65 -15.41 -13.74
CA GLU A 15 1.37 -16.61 -13.28
C GLU A 15 2.89 -16.42 -13.26
N ARG A 16 3.40 -15.42 -13.98
CA ARG A 16 4.83 -15.14 -14.13
C ARG A 16 5.33 -13.93 -13.37
N ILE A 17 4.43 -13.25 -12.63
CA ILE A 17 4.78 -12.07 -11.86
C ILE A 17 5.48 -12.42 -10.53
N GLY A 18 5.28 -13.65 -10.02
CA GLY A 18 5.88 -14.12 -8.78
C GLY A 18 5.45 -13.31 -7.55
N ALA A 19 6.41 -12.88 -6.76
CA ALA A 19 6.21 -12.06 -5.56
C ALA A 19 6.32 -10.55 -5.82
N ALA A 20 6.44 -10.13 -7.09
CA ALA A 20 6.53 -8.71 -7.44
C ALA A 20 5.15 -8.04 -7.31
N ILE A 21 5.18 -6.78 -6.89
CA ILE A 21 4.02 -5.89 -6.79
C ILE A 21 4.28 -4.62 -7.59
N ASP A 22 3.25 -3.80 -7.71
CA ASP A 22 3.36 -2.52 -8.41
C ASP A 22 4.41 -1.61 -7.76
N GLY A 23 5.25 -0.99 -8.60
CA GLY A 23 6.36 -0.14 -8.19
C GLY A 23 7.67 -0.87 -7.87
N ASP A 24 7.69 -2.22 -7.83
CA ASP A 24 8.93 -2.98 -7.64
C ASP A 24 9.87 -2.83 -8.85
N VAL A 25 11.17 -2.77 -8.58
CA VAL A 25 12.23 -2.95 -9.59
C VAL A 25 12.54 -4.43 -9.69
N VAL A 26 12.45 -4.97 -10.89
CA VAL A 26 12.51 -6.43 -11.11
C VAL A 26 13.49 -6.83 -12.20
N VAL A 27 14.05 -8.01 -12.08
CA VAL A 27 14.76 -8.68 -13.18
C VAL A 27 13.76 -9.54 -13.94
N VAL A 28 13.67 -9.30 -15.24
CA VAL A 28 12.76 -10.04 -16.12
C VAL A 28 13.54 -10.86 -17.13
N LYS A 29 13.21 -12.13 -17.22
CA LYS A 29 13.67 -13.00 -18.31
C LYS A 29 12.68 -12.94 -19.45
N MET A 30 13.17 -12.60 -20.65
CA MET A 30 12.36 -12.63 -21.85
C MET A 30 11.93 -14.06 -22.16
N VAL A 31 10.64 -14.22 -22.42
CA VAL A 31 10.08 -15.49 -22.88
C VAL A 31 9.92 -15.41 -24.40
N ARG A 32 10.49 -16.37 -25.11
CA ARG A 32 10.26 -16.46 -26.56
C ARG A 32 8.79 -16.77 -26.80
N GLY A 33 8.01 -15.75 -27.16
CA GLY A 33 6.60 -15.88 -27.43
C GLY A 33 6.34 -16.65 -28.70
N GLY A 34 5.51 -17.69 -28.61
CA GLY A 34 5.01 -18.44 -29.75
C GLY A 34 3.70 -17.94 -30.32
N GLY A 35 3.29 -16.72 -30.04
CA GLY A 35 1.99 -16.16 -30.46
C GLY A 35 2.12 -15.23 -31.66
N ARG A 36 1.41 -15.56 -32.75
CA ARG A 36 1.43 -14.83 -34.06
C ARG A 36 0.88 -13.40 -34.03
N HIS A 37 0.42 -12.87 -32.88
CA HIS A 37 -0.29 -11.58 -32.82
C HIS A 37 0.05 -10.67 -31.64
N ILE A 38 1.13 -10.90 -30.88
CA ILE A 38 1.46 -10.03 -29.76
C ILE A 38 2.62 -9.14 -30.15
N SER A 39 2.34 -7.86 -30.39
CA SER A 39 3.34 -6.82 -30.67
C SER A 39 4.17 -6.39 -29.45
N VAL A 40 3.84 -6.90 -28.26
CA VAL A 40 4.55 -6.59 -26.99
C VAL A 40 5.32 -7.83 -26.54
N PRO A 41 6.62 -7.70 -26.26
CA PRO A 41 7.43 -8.81 -25.75
C PRO A 41 6.87 -9.33 -24.43
N GLU A 42 6.91 -10.65 -24.24
CA GLU A 42 6.55 -11.28 -22.96
C GLU A 42 7.77 -11.59 -22.10
N GLY A 43 7.59 -11.50 -20.78
CA GLY A 43 8.61 -11.82 -19.80
C GLY A 43 8.09 -12.59 -18.59
N SER A 44 9.04 -13.09 -17.81
CA SER A 44 8.79 -13.68 -16.50
C SER A 44 9.69 -13.00 -15.48
N VAL A 45 9.11 -12.55 -14.37
CA VAL A 45 9.90 -12.00 -13.26
C VAL A 45 10.74 -13.10 -12.64
N MET A 46 12.03 -12.87 -12.57
CA MET A 46 13.00 -13.78 -11.95
C MET A 46 13.26 -13.43 -10.51
N SER A 47 13.37 -12.13 -10.23
CA SER A 47 13.59 -11.61 -8.88
C SER A 47 13.12 -10.17 -8.77
N VAL A 48 12.78 -9.76 -7.55
CA VAL A 48 12.60 -8.36 -7.16
C VAL A 48 13.94 -7.86 -6.63
N VAL A 49 14.45 -6.78 -7.21
CA VAL A 49 15.72 -6.15 -6.83
C VAL A 49 15.49 -5.12 -5.73
N GLU A 50 14.47 -4.30 -5.92
CA GLU A 50 14.10 -3.23 -4.99
C GLU A 50 12.60 -3.20 -4.82
N ARG A 51 12.15 -3.10 -3.57
CA ARG A 51 10.76 -2.90 -3.21
C ARG A 51 10.56 -1.49 -2.69
N ARG A 52 9.79 -0.69 -3.42
CA ARG A 52 9.51 0.69 -3.00
C ARG A 52 8.41 0.78 -1.96
N ARG A 53 7.45 -0.13 -2.02
CA ARG A 53 6.37 -0.18 -1.06
C ARG A 53 6.79 -0.97 0.18
N SER A 54 6.87 -0.29 1.32
CA SER A 54 7.27 -0.93 2.58
C SER A 54 6.09 -1.45 3.38
N GLY A 55 4.91 -0.81 3.29
CA GLY A 55 3.75 -1.11 4.11
C GLY A 55 2.53 -1.58 3.33
N VAL A 56 1.66 -2.29 4.01
CA VAL A 56 0.36 -2.73 3.50
C VAL A 56 -0.65 -2.82 4.63
N SER A 57 -1.84 -2.27 4.39
CA SER A 57 -3.01 -2.42 5.25
C SER A 57 -4.01 -3.38 4.61
N GLY A 58 -4.75 -4.11 5.43
CA GLY A 58 -5.74 -5.05 4.91
C GLY A 58 -6.56 -5.73 5.99
N VAL A 59 -7.48 -6.56 5.52
CA VAL A 59 -8.37 -7.33 6.36
C VAL A 59 -7.79 -8.72 6.60
N LEU A 60 -7.75 -9.13 7.86
CA LEU A 60 -7.30 -10.47 8.22
C LEU A 60 -8.33 -11.53 7.83
N ARG A 61 -7.83 -12.60 7.23
CA ARG A 61 -8.61 -13.79 6.92
C ARG A 61 -7.89 -15.04 7.43
N ARG A 62 -8.66 -15.95 7.98
CA ARG A 62 -8.13 -17.26 8.40
C ARG A 62 -7.85 -18.14 7.17
N ALA A 63 -6.72 -18.83 7.18
CA ALA A 63 -6.36 -19.77 6.13
C ALA A 63 -5.64 -20.99 6.74
N GLY A 64 -6.40 -22.05 7.00
CA GLY A 64 -5.92 -23.19 7.77
C GLY A 64 -5.48 -22.78 9.17
N GLU A 65 -4.27 -23.16 9.56
CA GLU A 65 -3.70 -22.78 10.86
C GLU A 65 -3.06 -21.37 10.85
N GLY A 66 -2.96 -20.72 9.70
CA GLY A 66 -2.32 -19.44 9.55
C GLY A 66 -3.28 -18.29 9.25
N TRP A 67 -2.68 -17.12 9.00
CA TRP A 67 -3.37 -15.89 8.64
C TRP A 67 -2.93 -15.40 7.27
N MET A 68 -3.89 -14.84 6.54
CA MET A 68 -3.69 -14.12 5.30
C MET A 68 -4.22 -12.70 5.46
N LEU A 69 -3.59 -11.78 4.78
CA LEU A 69 -4.02 -10.40 4.66
C LEU A 69 -4.62 -10.19 3.27
N ASP A 70 -5.87 -9.75 3.22
CA ASP A 70 -6.47 -9.25 1.98
C ASP A 70 -6.30 -7.73 1.96
N PRO A 71 -5.43 -7.18 1.10
CA PRO A 71 -5.12 -5.76 1.07
C PRO A 71 -6.34 -4.90 0.82
N VAL A 72 -6.36 -3.71 1.42
CA VAL A 72 -7.34 -2.65 1.12
C VAL A 72 -7.13 -2.12 -0.30
N ASP A 73 -5.87 -2.00 -0.71
CA ASP A 73 -5.50 -1.59 -2.07
C ASP A 73 -5.75 -2.73 -3.07
N PRO A 74 -6.68 -2.56 -4.04
CA PRO A 74 -7.00 -3.59 -5.03
C PRO A 74 -5.86 -3.86 -6.03
N ALA A 75 -4.86 -2.99 -6.12
CA ALA A 75 -3.69 -3.20 -6.97
C ALA A 75 -2.77 -4.30 -6.43
N LEU A 76 -2.87 -4.63 -5.15
CA LEU A 76 -2.10 -5.70 -4.53
C LEU A 76 -2.79 -7.06 -4.66
N PRO A 77 -2.03 -8.15 -4.71
CA PRO A 77 -2.60 -9.49 -4.72
C PRO A 77 -3.30 -9.80 -3.39
N ARG A 78 -4.45 -10.47 -3.45
CA ARG A 78 -5.14 -10.97 -2.26
C ARG A 78 -4.39 -12.15 -1.66
N GLY A 79 -4.59 -12.35 -0.35
CA GLY A 79 -4.01 -13.48 0.36
C GLY A 79 -2.52 -13.37 0.58
N ILE A 80 -2.03 -12.20 0.99
CA ILE A 80 -0.65 -12.02 1.41
C ILE A 80 -0.44 -12.80 2.71
N ARG A 81 0.58 -13.66 2.76
CA ARG A 81 0.87 -14.46 3.94
C ARG A 81 1.27 -13.57 5.11
N VAL A 82 0.59 -13.73 6.24
CA VAL A 82 0.94 -13.04 7.49
C VAL A 82 2.01 -13.83 8.23
N ARG A 83 3.08 -13.13 8.61
CA ARG A 83 4.09 -13.60 9.55
C ARG A 83 3.93 -12.80 10.83
N THR A 84 3.70 -13.47 11.94
CA THR A 84 3.59 -12.84 13.25
C THR A 84 4.00 -13.81 14.34
N GLU A 85 4.68 -13.30 15.33
CA GLU A 85 5.02 -14.04 16.54
C GLU A 85 3.92 -13.93 17.60
N ARG A 86 3.03 -12.92 17.44
CA ARG A 86 1.93 -12.64 18.36
C ARG A 86 0.60 -12.99 17.69
N LEU A 87 -0.01 -14.06 18.14
CA LEU A 87 -1.33 -14.52 17.66
C LEU A 87 -2.48 -13.98 18.51
N GLU A 88 -2.18 -13.42 19.68
CA GLU A 88 -3.19 -12.90 20.59
C GLU A 88 -3.92 -11.69 20.02
N GLY A 89 -5.26 -11.73 20.11
CA GLY A 89 -6.13 -10.67 19.63
C GLY A 89 -6.33 -10.61 18.12
N LEU A 90 -5.75 -11.53 17.34
CA LEU A 90 -6.05 -11.66 15.93
C LEU A 90 -7.41 -12.36 15.75
N ARG A 91 -8.26 -11.76 14.92
CA ARG A 91 -9.54 -12.33 14.54
C ARG A 91 -9.83 -12.05 13.07
N GLU A 92 -10.63 -12.89 12.46
CA GLU A 92 -11.09 -12.70 11.10
C GLU A 92 -11.90 -11.40 10.98
N GLY A 93 -11.71 -10.68 9.89
CA GLY A 93 -12.33 -9.38 9.65
C GLY A 93 -11.63 -8.18 10.27
N LYS A 94 -10.67 -8.39 11.19
CA LYS A 94 -9.90 -7.29 11.79
C LYS A 94 -9.03 -6.61 10.73
N VAL A 95 -9.02 -5.28 10.75
CA VAL A 95 -8.17 -4.49 9.86
C VAL A 95 -6.84 -4.23 10.55
N VAL A 96 -5.78 -4.58 9.87
CA VAL A 96 -4.40 -4.47 10.37
C VAL A 96 -3.50 -3.81 9.33
N TRP A 97 -2.36 -3.37 9.79
CA TRP A 97 -1.28 -2.92 8.92
C TRP A 97 0.02 -3.63 9.28
N GLY A 98 0.91 -3.71 8.33
CA GLY A 98 2.20 -4.34 8.54
C GLY A 98 3.21 -3.93 7.49
N ILE A 99 4.44 -4.40 7.71
CA ILE A 99 5.57 -4.15 6.82
C ILE A 99 5.74 -5.39 5.94
N LEU A 100 5.84 -5.15 4.64
CA LEU A 100 6.14 -6.21 3.68
C LEU A 100 7.54 -6.75 3.93
N ASP A 101 7.65 -8.06 3.98
CA ASP A 101 8.96 -8.69 4.10
C ASP A 101 9.87 -8.34 2.91
N PRO A 102 11.19 -8.37 3.08
CA PRO A 102 12.13 -8.21 1.99
C PRO A 102 11.78 -9.13 0.80
N PRO A 103 12.14 -8.73 -0.42
CA PRO A 103 11.87 -9.53 -1.60
C PRO A 103 12.36 -10.98 -1.47
N GLY A 104 11.47 -11.93 -1.74
CA GLY A 104 11.73 -13.37 -1.66
C GLY A 104 10.82 -14.13 -2.62
N ASN A 105 10.74 -15.45 -2.45
CA ASN A 105 9.96 -16.31 -3.33
C ASN A 105 8.44 -16.09 -3.22
N ARG A 106 7.97 -15.54 -2.10
CA ARG A 106 6.56 -15.27 -1.84
C ARG A 106 6.40 -13.94 -1.13
N LEU A 107 5.32 -13.25 -1.45
CA LEU A 107 4.93 -12.04 -0.77
C LEU A 107 4.41 -12.39 0.63
N SER A 108 4.97 -11.75 1.64
CA SER A 108 4.56 -11.89 3.04
C SER A 108 4.66 -10.55 3.77
N VAL A 109 3.94 -10.46 4.88
CA VAL A 109 3.82 -9.25 5.69
C VAL A 109 4.04 -9.58 7.16
N HIS A 110 4.84 -8.77 7.83
CA HIS A 110 4.97 -8.78 9.29
C HIS A 110 4.03 -7.75 9.89
N LEU A 111 3.11 -8.19 10.75
CA LEU A 111 2.13 -7.28 11.36
C LEU A 111 2.79 -6.32 12.34
N SER A 112 2.41 -5.05 12.22
CA SER A 112 2.90 -3.96 13.08
C SER A 112 1.81 -3.40 13.98
N GLY A 113 0.53 -3.50 13.59
CA GLY A 113 -0.56 -3.00 14.41
C GLY A 113 -1.95 -3.26 13.85
N ALA A 114 -2.96 -2.92 14.65
CA ALA A 114 -4.36 -2.94 14.27
C ALA A 114 -4.84 -1.52 13.95
N LEU A 115 -5.70 -1.40 12.94
CA LEU A 115 -6.37 -0.17 12.56
C LEU A 115 -7.82 -0.13 13.03
N GLY A 116 -8.48 -1.29 13.10
CA GLY A 116 -9.85 -1.39 13.54
C GLY A 116 -10.36 -2.83 13.55
N ASP A 117 -11.53 -3.00 14.10
CA ASP A 117 -12.19 -4.30 14.22
C ASP A 117 -12.96 -4.69 12.97
N SER A 118 -13.26 -3.72 12.12
CA SER A 118 -13.91 -3.89 10.82
C SER A 118 -13.54 -2.75 9.87
N LEU A 119 -13.72 -2.98 8.57
CA LEU A 119 -13.42 -2.00 7.55
C LEU A 119 -14.56 -0.95 7.44
N THR A 120 -14.56 0.01 8.35
CA THR A 120 -15.42 1.20 8.27
C THR A 120 -14.82 2.24 7.32
N PRO A 121 -15.60 3.26 6.85
CA PRO A 121 -15.05 4.31 6.00
C PRO A 121 -13.85 5.04 6.60
N SER A 122 -13.88 5.35 7.90
CA SER A 122 -12.73 5.98 8.59
C SER A 122 -11.50 5.08 8.60
N VAL A 123 -11.66 3.81 8.97
CA VAL A 123 -10.56 2.82 8.97
C VAL A 123 -10.02 2.61 7.55
N TYR A 124 -10.89 2.69 6.53
CA TYR A 124 -10.46 2.61 5.14
C TYR A 124 -9.55 3.79 4.77
N VAL A 125 -9.94 5.02 5.13
CA VAL A 125 -9.12 6.21 4.90
C VAL A 125 -7.79 6.12 5.64
N ASP A 126 -7.79 5.72 6.91
CA ASP A 126 -6.58 5.54 7.71
C ASP A 126 -5.63 4.51 7.07
N ALA A 127 -6.19 3.41 6.57
CA ALA A 127 -5.43 2.38 5.88
C ALA A 127 -4.75 2.92 4.61
N ILE A 128 -5.48 3.66 3.77
CA ILE A 128 -4.95 4.27 2.54
C ILE A 128 -3.87 5.30 2.88
N CYS A 129 -4.13 6.20 3.83
CA CYS A 129 -3.14 7.19 4.25
C CYS A 129 -1.84 6.54 4.69
N ARG A 130 -1.93 5.51 5.52
CA ARG A 130 -0.78 4.77 6.03
C ARG A 130 -0.02 4.02 4.93
N ASP A 131 -0.72 3.37 4.01
CA ASP A 131 -0.13 2.64 2.90
C ASP A 131 0.65 3.56 1.94
N HIS A 132 0.24 4.83 1.85
CA HIS A 132 0.89 5.84 1.03
C HIS A 132 1.84 6.76 1.82
N GLY A 133 2.07 6.48 3.11
CA GLY A 133 2.97 7.24 3.95
C GLY A 133 2.46 8.63 4.36
N PHE A 134 1.14 8.87 4.23
CA PHE A 134 0.52 10.08 4.76
C PHE A 134 0.35 9.95 6.28
N SER A 135 0.80 10.98 7.00
CA SER A 135 0.55 11.11 8.44
C SER A 135 -0.74 11.91 8.66
N ASP A 136 -1.56 11.44 9.58
CA ASP A 136 -2.74 12.16 10.10
C ASP A 136 -2.36 13.19 11.18
N THR A 137 -1.10 13.17 11.60
CA THR A 137 -0.58 14.06 12.63
C THR A 137 0.56 14.91 12.06
N PHE A 138 0.53 16.20 12.38
CA PHE A 138 1.64 17.09 12.06
C PHE A 138 2.76 16.95 13.09
N PRO A 139 4.02 17.14 12.69
CA PRO A 139 5.14 17.22 13.63
C PRO A 139 4.90 18.31 14.68
N PRO A 140 5.39 18.12 15.93
CA PRO A 140 5.13 19.06 17.03
C PRO A 140 5.58 20.51 16.74
N ASP A 141 6.69 20.68 16.05
CA ASP A 141 7.21 21.97 15.60
C ASP A 141 6.25 22.69 14.63
N VAL A 142 5.65 21.96 13.71
CA VAL A 142 4.64 22.50 12.78
C VAL A 142 3.38 22.93 13.53
N LEU A 143 2.93 22.15 14.54
CA LEU A 143 1.78 22.51 15.37
C LEU A 143 2.05 23.79 16.18
N VAL A 144 3.26 23.94 16.72
CA VAL A 144 3.68 25.15 17.43
C VAL A 144 3.71 26.35 16.50
N GLU A 145 4.26 26.21 15.29
CA GLU A 145 4.30 27.26 14.28
C GLU A 145 2.88 27.68 13.85
N ALA A 146 2.01 26.70 13.55
CA ALA A 146 0.62 26.96 13.19
C ALA A 146 -0.15 27.70 14.29
N SER A 147 0.04 27.33 15.56
CA SER A 147 -0.59 28.02 16.69
C SER A 147 -0.13 29.47 16.85
N ARG A 148 1.13 29.76 16.59
CA ARG A 148 1.67 31.13 16.56
C ARG A 148 1.15 31.95 15.40
N ALA A 149 1.07 31.34 14.21
CA ALA A 149 0.54 31.99 13.01
C ALA A 149 -0.94 32.36 13.14
N ALA A 150 -1.75 31.51 13.77
CA ALA A 150 -3.17 31.76 14.03
C ALA A 150 -3.43 33.01 14.89
N LEU A 151 -2.50 33.32 15.79
CA LEU A 151 -2.58 34.52 16.65
C LEU A 151 -2.23 35.82 15.94
N ASN A 152 -1.54 35.76 14.82
CA ASN A 152 -1.03 36.89 14.06
C ASN A 152 -1.73 37.12 12.72
N LEU A 153 -2.98 36.70 12.58
CA LEU A 153 -3.77 37.01 11.39
C LEU A 153 -3.93 38.52 11.25
N PRO A 154 -3.34 39.15 10.22
CA PRO A 154 -3.51 40.57 10.01
C PRO A 154 -5.00 40.85 9.82
N SER A 155 -5.52 41.88 10.51
CA SER A 155 -6.85 42.41 10.29
C SER A 155 -7.02 42.67 8.79
N ALA A 156 -7.76 41.79 8.12
CA ALA A 156 -7.86 41.81 6.67
C ALA A 156 -8.93 42.82 6.29
N ALA A 157 -8.53 44.09 6.18
CA ALA A 157 -9.33 45.08 5.49
C ALA A 157 -9.68 44.54 4.09
N GLY A 158 -10.98 44.33 3.81
CA GLY A 158 -11.49 43.81 2.54
C GLY A 158 -11.83 42.31 2.47
N ARG A 159 -11.60 41.51 3.51
CA ARG A 159 -12.08 40.11 3.55
C ARG A 159 -13.53 40.06 4.06
N ARG A 160 -14.39 39.36 3.32
CA ARG A 160 -15.77 39.06 3.77
C ARG A 160 -15.73 37.96 4.82
N ASP A 161 -16.44 38.17 5.92
CA ASP A 161 -16.61 37.12 6.94
C ASP A 161 -17.76 36.19 6.53
N PHE A 162 -17.42 34.92 6.30
CA PHE A 162 -18.36 33.87 5.92
C PHE A 162 -18.67 32.89 7.06
N ARG A 163 -18.19 33.14 8.29
CA ARG A 163 -18.42 32.25 9.44
C ARG A 163 -19.87 32.08 9.83
N GLY A 164 -20.74 32.94 9.35
CA GLY A 164 -22.20 32.86 9.58
C GLY A 164 -22.96 32.06 8.51
N LEU A 165 -22.29 31.50 7.51
CA LEU A 165 -22.96 30.64 6.53
C LEU A 165 -23.19 29.26 7.14
N PRO A 166 -24.41 28.67 6.96
CA PRO A 166 -24.66 27.30 7.37
C PRO A 166 -23.78 26.35 6.53
N VAL A 167 -23.13 25.40 7.22
CA VAL A 167 -22.36 24.31 6.63
C VAL A 167 -23.26 23.10 6.45
#